data_72204962190aad4ae25eaabb3f74c413
#
_entry.id   72204962190aad4ae25eaabb3f74c413
#
_cell.length_a   1.000
_cell.length_b   1.000
_cell.length_c   1.000
_cell.angle_alpha   90.00
_cell.angle_beta   90.00
_cell.angle_gamma   90.00
#
_symmetry.space_group_name_H-M   'P 1'
#
loop_
_entity.id
_entity.type
_entity.pdbx_description
1 polymer ?
#
loop_
_entity_poly.entity_id
_entity_poly.type
_entity_poly.pdbx_seq_one_letter_code
_entity_poly.pdbx_strand_id
1 'polypeptide(L)'
;MTATIEDVKEYWNRQPCNVKHSKKEIGTREYFEEVERKRYTAEPHIPRFANFPAWKGKKVLEIGCGLATEGINFAHDGADYTATDLSAESLDLAKKRFEVYNREGNFYLGNAEELTSFLPIQKFDLIYS
;
A
#
# COMPACT_ATOMS: atom_id res chain seq x y z
N MET A 1 13.49 0.02 27.13
CA MET A 1 12.02 0.06 27.01
C MET A 1 11.63 -0.35 25.60
N THR A 2 10.75 -1.31 25.49
CA THR A 2 10.32 -1.83 24.19
C THR A 2 9.08 -1.07 23.72
N ALA A 3 9.06 -0.62 22.48
CA ALA A 3 7.87 0.00 21.89
C ALA A 3 6.74 -1.03 21.78
N THR A 4 5.53 -0.61 22.08
CA THR A 4 4.33 -1.44 21.92
C THR A 4 3.80 -1.33 20.49
N ILE A 5 2.90 -2.23 20.11
CA ILE A 5 2.19 -2.14 18.82
C ILE A 5 1.41 -0.83 18.74
N GLU A 6 0.83 -0.36 19.84
CA GLU A 6 0.10 0.91 19.86
C GLU A 6 1.04 2.09 19.62
N ASP A 7 2.26 2.07 20.18
CA ASP A 7 3.27 3.12 19.95
C ASP A 7 3.67 3.17 18.47
N VAL A 8 3.89 2.02 17.87
CA VAL A 8 4.23 1.90 16.44
C VAL A 8 3.09 2.42 15.58
N LYS A 9 1.86 2.04 15.91
CA LYS A 9 0.66 2.46 15.20
C LYS A 9 0.50 3.98 15.25
N GLU A 10 0.65 4.59 16.43
CA GLU A 10 0.57 6.04 16.62
C GLU A 10 1.65 6.79 15.83
N TYR A 11 2.87 6.25 15.83
CA TYR A 11 3.97 6.84 15.06
C TYR A 11 3.61 6.93 13.57
N TRP A 12 3.15 5.83 12.98
CA TRP A 12 2.80 5.79 11.56
C TRP A 12 1.53 6.57 11.22
N ASN A 13 0.60 6.72 12.18
CA ASN A 13 -0.57 7.59 12.00
C ASN A 13 -0.15 9.06 11.93
N ARG A 14 0.84 9.48 12.73
CA ARG A 14 1.34 10.85 12.71
C ARG A 14 2.27 11.13 11.53
N GLN A 15 2.99 10.09 11.07
CA GLN A 15 3.97 10.20 10.00
C GLN A 15 3.80 9.05 9.01
N PRO A 16 2.71 9.05 8.21
CA PRO A 16 2.53 8.02 7.19
C PRO A 16 3.71 7.97 6.23
N CYS A 17 4.05 6.76 5.83
CA CYS A 17 5.19 6.51 4.95
C CYS A 17 5.04 7.29 3.63
N ASN A 18 6.10 7.99 3.23
CA ASN A 18 6.17 8.74 1.97
C ASN A 18 5.29 9.99 1.86
N VAL A 19 4.57 10.39 2.92
CA VAL A 19 3.70 11.59 2.87
C VAL A 19 4.51 12.85 2.53
N LYS A 20 5.73 12.96 3.05
CA LYS A 20 6.60 14.14 2.84
C LYS A 20 7.33 14.13 1.50
N HIS A 21 7.12 13.12 0.66
CA HIS A 21 7.81 13.01 -0.62
C HIS A 21 7.20 13.88 -1.73
N SER A 22 6.17 14.64 -1.43
CA SER A 22 5.56 15.55 -2.39
C SER A 22 5.16 16.86 -1.73
N LYS A 23 5.28 17.96 -2.48
CA LYS A 23 4.79 19.27 -2.10
C LYS A 23 3.38 19.55 -2.64
N LYS A 24 2.83 18.62 -3.43
CA LYS A 24 1.48 18.73 -3.97
C LYS A 24 0.45 18.51 -2.87
N GLU A 25 -0.79 18.91 -3.10
CA GLU A 25 -1.86 18.70 -2.16
C GLU A 25 -2.07 17.21 -1.91
N ILE A 26 -2.00 16.80 -0.64
CA ILE A 26 -2.11 15.40 -0.22
C ILE A 26 -3.43 14.80 -0.69
N GLY A 27 -3.37 13.63 -1.32
CA GLY A 27 -4.54 12.90 -1.78
C GLY A 27 -5.00 13.25 -3.18
N THR A 28 -4.31 14.16 -3.87
CA THR A 28 -4.60 14.47 -5.27
C THR A 28 -3.84 13.52 -6.21
N ARG A 29 -4.29 13.44 -7.46
CA ARG A 29 -3.60 12.65 -8.49
C ARG A 29 -2.16 13.12 -8.66
N GLU A 30 -1.95 14.43 -8.72
CA GLU A 30 -0.62 15.04 -8.85
C GLU A 30 0.29 14.66 -7.69
N TYR A 31 -0.26 14.62 -6.49
CA TYR A 31 0.47 14.16 -5.30
C TYR A 31 0.94 12.71 -5.46
N PHE A 32 0.04 11.81 -5.84
CA PHE A 32 0.36 10.40 -6.00
C PHE A 32 1.36 10.16 -7.14
N GLU A 33 1.22 10.88 -8.23
CA GLU A 33 2.17 10.79 -9.36
C GLU A 33 3.58 11.23 -8.95
N GLU A 34 3.68 12.29 -8.17
CA GLU A 34 4.98 12.78 -7.69
C GLU A 34 5.59 11.81 -6.68
N VAL A 35 4.82 11.27 -5.77
CA VAL A 35 5.27 10.26 -4.81
C VAL A 35 5.84 9.04 -5.56
N GLU A 36 5.12 8.54 -6.55
CA GLU A 36 5.55 7.39 -7.34
C GLU A 36 6.85 7.70 -8.11
N ARG A 37 6.89 8.84 -8.78
CA ARG A 37 8.07 9.25 -9.55
C ARG A 37 9.31 9.32 -8.67
N LYS A 38 9.20 9.94 -7.49
CA LYS A 38 10.33 10.05 -6.57
C LYS A 38 10.76 8.69 -6.04
N ARG A 39 9.80 7.83 -5.69
CA ARG A 39 10.09 6.50 -5.18
C ARG A 39 10.84 5.66 -6.21
N TYR A 40 10.36 5.60 -7.44
CA TYR A 40 10.96 4.77 -8.47
C TYR A 40 12.23 5.39 -9.06
N THR A 41 12.43 6.69 -8.90
CA THR A 41 13.71 7.33 -9.21
C THR A 41 14.76 6.95 -8.17
N ALA A 42 14.40 6.95 -6.89
CA ALA A 42 15.30 6.58 -5.80
C ALA A 42 15.56 5.06 -5.77
N GLU A 43 14.55 4.26 -6.11
CA GLU A 43 14.60 2.79 -6.03
C GLU A 43 14.10 2.17 -7.35
N PRO A 44 14.88 2.33 -8.45
CA PRO A 44 14.42 1.90 -9.79
C PRO A 44 14.29 0.39 -9.95
N HIS A 45 14.83 -0.40 -9.02
CA HIS A 45 14.72 -1.84 -9.04
C HIS A 45 13.31 -2.35 -8.65
N ILE A 46 12.50 -1.52 -7.96
CA ILE A 46 11.20 -1.97 -7.43
C ILE A 46 10.26 -2.45 -8.54
N PRO A 47 9.98 -1.69 -9.60
CA PRO A 47 9.08 -2.16 -10.65
C PRO A 47 9.54 -3.47 -11.30
N ARG A 48 10.84 -3.63 -11.49
CA ARG A 48 11.41 -4.85 -12.05
C ARG A 48 11.23 -6.03 -11.10
N PHE A 49 11.51 -5.82 -9.82
CA PHE A 49 11.37 -6.85 -8.79
C PHE A 49 9.91 -7.28 -8.63
N ALA A 50 9.00 -6.31 -8.54
CA ALA A 50 7.57 -6.58 -8.36
C ALA A 50 6.96 -7.26 -9.58
N ASN A 51 7.42 -6.92 -10.77
CA ASN A 51 6.94 -7.49 -12.04
C ASN A 51 5.42 -7.46 -12.12
N PHE A 52 4.83 -6.29 -12.02
CA PHE A 52 3.38 -6.09 -11.94
C PHE A 52 2.58 -6.86 -13.00
N PRO A 53 2.98 -6.88 -14.28
CA PRO A 53 2.19 -7.57 -15.31
C PRO A 53 2.08 -9.09 -15.11
N ALA A 54 3.04 -9.70 -14.42
CA ALA A 54 3.04 -11.15 -14.18
C ALA A 54 1.87 -11.61 -13.33
N TRP A 55 1.26 -10.70 -12.57
CA TRP A 55 0.23 -11.03 -11.60
C TRP A 55 -1.19 -10.69 -12.07
N LYS A 56 -1.35 -10.40 -13.34
CA LYS A 56 -2.67 -10.16 -13.94
C LYS A 56 -3.61 -11.33 -13.68
N GLY A 57 -4.79 -11.03 -13.14
CA GLY A 57 -5.79 -12.03 -12.79
C GLY A 57 -5.46 -12.85 -11.54
N LYS A 58 -4.37 -12.56 -10.87
CA LYS A 58 -3.93 -13.24 -9.66
C LYS A 58 -4.29 -12.46 -8.41
N LYS A 59 -4.36 -13.16 -7.28
CA LYS A 59 -4.62 -12.56 -5.97
C LYS A 59 -3.32 -12.16 -5.31
N VAL A 60 -3.15 -10.86 -5.07
CA VAL A 60 -1.96 -10.28 -4.46
C VAL A 60 -2.31 -9.69 -3.12
N LEU A 61 -1.55 -10.06 -2.09
CA LEU A 61 -1.63 -9.44 -0.77
C LEU A 61 -0.37 -8.62 -0.53
N GLU A 62 -0.54 -7.34 -0.23
CA GLU A 62 0.56 -6.49 0.24
C GLU A 62 0.43 -6.25 1.73
N ILE A 63 1.48 -6.57 2.48
CA ILE A 63 1.56 -6.35 3.92
C ILE A 63 2.37 -5.10 4.16
N GLY A 64 1.78 -4.12 4.87
CA GLY A 64 2.42 -2.82 5.07
C GLY A 64 2.41 -1.98 3.80
N CYS A 65 1.22 -1.75 3.23
CA CYS A 65 1.10 -1.11 1.92
C CYS A 65 1.50 0.38 1.90
N GLY A 66 1.51 1.06 3.04
CA GLY A 66 1.72 2.49 3.07
C GLY A 66 0.69 3.21 2.20
N LEU A 67 1.16 4.02 1.26
CA LEU A 67 0.29 4.74 0.30
C LEU A 67 -0.07 3.90 -0.93
N ALA A 68 0.24 2.61 -0.91
CA ALA A 68 -0.03 1.65 -1.99
C ALA A 68 0.57 2.07 -3.34
N THR A 69 1.79 2.55 -3.34
CA THR A 69 2.49 2.92 -4.58
C THR A 69 2.70 1.70 -5.48
N GLU A 70 3.14 0.57 -4.93
CA GLU A 70 3.19 -0.69 -5.66
C GLU A 70 1.79 -1.26 -5.88
N GLY A 71 0.93 -1.14 -4.87
CA GLY A 71 -0.43 -1.68 -4.95
C GLY A 71 -1.24 -1.16 -6.11
N ILE A 72 -1.20 0.16 -6.36
CA ILE A 72 -1.94 0.74 -7.48
C ILE A 72 -1.43 0.19 -8.82
N ASN A 73 -0.13 -0.11 -8.91
CA ASN A 73 0.44 -0.67 -10.13
C ASN A 73 0.05 -2.14 -10.32
N PHE A 74 -0.03 -2.94 -9.25
CA PHE A 74 -0.61 -4.28 -9.35
C PHE A 74 -2.04 -4.22 -9.88
N ALA A 75 -2.85 -3.29 -9.35
CA ALA A 75 -4.24 -3.13 -9.77
C ALA A 75 -4.36 -2.63 -11.22
N HIS A 76 -3.50 -1.70 -11.65
CA HIS A 76 -3.46 -1.23 -13.05
C HIS A 76 -3.20 -2.38 -14.02
N ASP A 77 -2.35 -3.33 -13.64
CA ASP A 77 -2.02 -4.47 -14.47
C ASP A 77 -2.99 -5.65 -14.28
N GLY A 78 -4.07 -5.46 -13.54
CA GLY A 78 -5.18 -6.40 -13.48
C GLY A 78 -5.14 -7.43 -12.36
N ALA A 79 -4.28 -7.25 -11.35
CA ALA A 79 -4.29 -8.12 -10.17
C ALA A 79 -5.50 -7.83 -9.28
N ASP A 80 -5.97 -8.85 -8.59
CA ASP A 80 -6.93 -8.74 -7.50
C ASP A 80 -6.14 -8.40 -6.22
N TYR A 81 -6.15 -7.11 -5.86
CA TYR A 81 -5.26 -6.58 -4.85
C TYR A 81 -5.92 -6.45 -3.49
N THR A 82 -5.24 -6.96 -2.48
CA THR A 82 -5.60 -6.81 -1.07
C THR A 82 -4.41 -6.22 -0.32
N ALA A 83 -4.68 -5.26 0.53
CA ALA A 83 -3.65 -4.57 1.31
C ALA A 83 -3.97 -4.55 2.78
N THR A 84 -2.94 -4.60 3.59
CA THR A 84 -3.03 -4.39 5.03
C THR A 84 -2.03 -3.33 5.46
N ASP A 85 -2.37 -2.57 6.48
CA ASP A 85 -1.44 -1.65 7.13
C ASP A 85 -1.84 -1.46 8.58
N LEU A 86 -0.88 -1.12 9.41
CA LEU A 86 -1.10 -0.83 10.82
C LEU A 86 -1.58 0.61 11.03
N SER A 87 -1.31 1.51 10.08
CA SER A 87 -1.66 2.92 10.13
C SER A 87 -2.96 3.20 9.41
N ALA A 88 -3.96 3.68 10.13
CA ALA A 88 -5.24 4.10 9.55
C ALA A 88 -5.04 5.26 8.57
N GLU A 89 -4.13 6.19 8.88
CA GLU A 89 -3.84 7.34 8.03
C GLU A 89 -3.28 6.91 6.68
N SER A 90 -2.31 5.99 6.69
CA SER A 90 -1.74 5.43 5.45
C SER A 90 -2.80 4.70 4.64
N LEU A 91 -3.62 3.90 5.31
CA LEU A 91 -4.66 3.11 4.65
C LEU A 91 -5.72 3.99 3.99
N ASP A 92 -6.09 5.09 4.64
CA ASP A 92 -7.03 6.07 4.08
C ASP A 92 -6.47 6.71 2.81
N LEU A 93 -5.18 7.04 2.80
CA LEU A 93 -4.51 7.58 1.61
C LEU A 93 -4.41 6.52 0.50
N ALA A 94 -4.15 5.27 0.86
CA ALA A 94 -4.14 4.17 -0.11
C ALA A 94 -5.52 4.00 -0.77
N LYS A 95 -6.58 4.02 0.01
CA LYS A 95 -7.96 3.98 -0.50
C LYS A 95 -8.24 5.17 -1.41
N LYS A 96 -7.81 6.36 -1.00
CA LYS A 96 -7.97 7.59 -1.79
C LYS A 96 -7.27 7.48 -3.13
N ARG A 97 -6.06 6.91 -3.13
CA ARG A 97 -5.31 6.67 -4.37
C ARG A 97 -6.10 5.79 -5.34
N PHE A 98 -6.66 4.69 -4.85
CA PHE A 98 -7.47 3.79 -5.67
C PHE A 98 -8.72 4.48 -6.21
N GLU A 99 -9.36 5.29 -5.38
CA GLU A 99 -10.52 6.08 -5.79
C GLU A 99 -10.18 7.07 -6.89
N VAL A 100 -9.07 7.83 -6.73
CA VAL A 100 -8.60 8.82 -7.71
C VAL A 100 -8.30 8.17 -9.05
N TYR A 101 -7.75 6.96 -9.07
CA TYR A 101 -7.42 6.23 -10.29
C TYR A 101 -8.56 5.31 -10.78
N ASN A 102 -9.70 5.34 -10.09
CA ASN A 102 -10.87 4.50 -10.41
C ASN A 102 -10.51 3.02 -10.50
N ARG A 103 -9.80 2.53 -9.47
CA ARG A 103 -9.43 1.12 -9.32
C ARG A 103 -10.01 0.56 -8.04
N GLU A 104 -10.26 -0.74 -8.05
CA GLU A 104 -10.77 -1.45 -6.88
C GLU A 104 -9.65 -2.17 -6.15
N GLY A 105 -9.75 -2.21 -4.83
CA GLY A 105 -8.84 -2.94 -3.96
C GLY A 105 -9.54 -3.26 -2.65
N ASN A 106 -8.95 -4.16 -1.90
CA ASN A 106 -9.46 -4.57 -0.58
C ASN A 106 -8.46 -4.10 0.48
N PHE A 107 -8.92 -3.33 1.46
CA PHE A 107 -8.04 -2.68 2.44
C PHE A 107 -8.45 -3.06 3.85
N TYR A 108 -7.50 -3.53 4.65
CA TYR A 108 -7.73 -3.99 6.01
C TYR A 108 -6.73 -3.35 6.97
N LEU A 109 -7.24 -2.74 8.03
CA LEU A 109 -6.43 -2.21 9.12
C LEU A 109 -6.11 -3.34 10.09
N GLY A 110 -4.85 -3.59 10.36
CA GLY A 110 -4.49 -4.62 11.31
C GLY A 110 -3.01 -4.89 11.41
N ASN A 111 -2.67 -5.67 12.44
CA ASN A 111 -1.30 -6.07 12.74
C ASN A 111 -0.91 -7.27 11.86
N ALA A 112 0.23 -7.15 11.16
CA ALA A 112 0.74 -8.22 10.30
C ALA A 112 0.99 -9.55 11.05
N GLU A 113 1.19 -9.51 12.36
CA GLU A 113 1.35 -10.71 13.18
C GLU A 113 0.03 -11.45 13.42
N GLU A 114 -1.11 -10.85 13.12
CA GLU A 114 -2.44 -11.35 13.39
C GLU A 114 -3.34 -11.36 12.16
N LEU A 115 -2.78 -11.64 10.99
CA LEU A 115 -3.51 -11.56 9.71
C LEU A 115 -4.80 -12.36 9.70
N THR A 116 -4.79 -13.56 10.27
CA THR A 116 -5.98 -14.43 10.28
C THR A 116 -7.12 -13.92 11.15
N SER A 117 -6.85 -12.96 12.02
CA SER A 117 -7.88 -12.39 12.90
C SER A 117 -8.76 -11.37 12.20
N PHE A 118 -8.33 -10.79 11.09
CA PHE A 118 -9.08 -9.73 10.40
C PHE A 118 -9.21 -9.91 8.88
N LEU A 119 -8.37 -10.75 8.25
CA LEU A 119 -8.49 -11.05 6.82
C LEU A 119 -9.47 -12.20 6.61
N PRO A 120 -10.31 -12.11 5.56
CA PRO A 120 -11.08 -13.27 5.14
C PRO A 120 -10.16 -14.43 4.77
N ILE A 121 -10.59 -15.65 5.07
CA ILE A 121 -9.83 -16.85 4.68
C ILE A 121 -9.84 -16.93 3.16
N GLN A 122 -8.67 -16.81 2.56
CA GLN A 122 -8.49 -16.97 1.12
C GLN A 122 -7.03 -17.28 0.81
N LYS A 123 -6.80 -17.79 -0.39
CA LYS A 123 -5.45 -18.06 -0.87
C LYS A 123 -4.97 -16.88 -1.71
N PHE A 124 -3.73 -16.50 -1.52
CA PHE A 124 -3.07 -15.49 -2.33
C PHE A 124 -2.00 -16.15 -3.21
N ASP A 125 -1.86 -15.64 -4.43
CA ASP A 125 -0.85 -16.10 -5.37
C ASP A 125 0.50 -15.45 -5.09
N LEU A 126 0.47 -14.21 -4.58
CA LEU A 126 1.66 -13.46 -4.18
C LEU A 126 1.40 -12.75 -2.86
N ILE A 127 2.37 -12.82 -1.97
CA ILE A 127 2.43 -11.99 -0.77
C ILE A 127 3.64 -11.08 -0.93
N TYR A 128 3.37 -9.78 -1.01
CA TYR A 128 4.37 -8.74 -1.23
C TYR A 128 4.53 -7.90 0.04
N SER A 129 5.76 -7.61 0.40
CA SER A 129 6.03 -6.88 1.62
C SER A 129 7.12 -5.82 1.40
#